data_8dd3f398cdf95b81c162d8534ad5dfa9
#
_entry.id   8dd3f398cdf95b81c162d8534ad5dfa9
#
_cell.length_a   1.000
_cell.length_b   1.000
_cell.length_c   1.000
_cell.angle_alpha   90.00
_cell.angle_beta   90.00
_cell.angle_gamma   90.00
#
_symmetry.space_group_name_H-M   'P 1'
#
loop_
_entity.id
_entity.type
_entity.pdbx_description
1 polymer ?
#
loop_
_entity_poly.entity_id
_entity_poly.type
_entity_poly.pdbx_seq_one_letter_code
_entity_poly.pdbx_strand_id
1 'polypeptide(L)'
;MEGHGDDIYRYEDRVRLNFSSNVYLHADHTALKAYIADRIDLIAHYPEPYPRQLEALIAQKLGIDPEGVMVTNGTTAAVYLIAQMFRKCASIIPQPTNTEYADACRIHHHIISYENTNELTELPKDRVYWICNPNNPSGNVLMKGFIDYVVRRSPRYTFVVDQSYEAYTQEELLVPSEAQALPNLLVLHSMSKTYAIPGLRLGYITAHPNTIQLLRTQACPWSVTMLAMEAGRFLLEQGQPAIPDLTAYLKEAERLRTNLRKIAGIRVFETKTNFMLCELEHATAKCLKEYLVERHGILIRDCSNFHGLSTHFFRVTAQHADENDQLVDAIRQFADGDRLDTPADQ
;
A
#
# COMPACT_ATOMS: atom_id res chain seq x y z
N MET A 1 9.95 -5.38 -13.42
CA MET A 1 9.75 -5.41 -11.94
C MET A 1 10.85 -4.67 -11.16
N GLU A 2 11.42 -3.59 -11.69
CA GLU A 2 12.37 -2.76 -10.95
C GLU A 2 11.66 -1.56 -10.32
N GLY A 3 12.09 -1.17 -9.10
CA GLY A 3 11.60 0.05 -8.45
C GLY A 3 10.30 -0.09 -7.67
N HIS A 4 9.91 -1.27 -7.22
CA HIS A 4 8.74 -1.46 -6.36
C HIS A 4 9.08 -1.25 -4.88
N GLY A 5 8.18 -0.59 -4.17
CA GLY A 5 8.23 -0.43 -2.72
C GLY A 5 9.35 0.47 -2.21
N ASP A 6 9.80 0.19 -1.00
CA ASP A 6 10.92 0.86 -0.33
C ASP A 6 12.23 0.19 -0.75
N ASP A 7 13.11 0.95 -1.38
CA ASP A 7 14.40 0.45 -1.89
C ASP A 7 15.60 0.81 -1.00
N ILE A 8 15.36 0.97 0.31
CA ILE A 8 16.40 1.28 1.32
C ILE A 8 17.60 0.30 1.24
N TYR A 9 17.35 -0.98 0.89
CA TYR A 9 18.36 -2.01 0.74
C TYR A 9 19.45 -1.69 -0.31
N ARG A 10 19.21 -0.71 -1.22
CA ARG A 10 20.18 -0.25 -2.22
C ARG A 10 21.16 0.75 -1.67
N TYR A 11 20.89 1.33 -0.52
CA TYR A 11 21.64 2.46 0.03
C TYR A 11 22.44 2.14 1.29
N GLU A 12 22.34 0.89 1.79
CA GLU A 12 23.04 0.42 2.99
C GLU A 12 22.83 1.39 4.18
N ASP A 13 23.91 1.76 4.87
CA ASP A 13 23.88 2.65 6.04
C ASP A 13 23.80 4.16 5.69
N ARG A 14 23.67 4.53 4.42
CA ARG A 14 23.62 5.94 3.99
C ARG A 14 22.29 6.64 4.31
N VAL A 15 21.21 5.88 4.51
CA VAL A 15 19.88 6.44 4.79
C VAL A 15 19.67 6.55 6.29
N ARG A 16 19.46 7.79 6.76
CA ARG A 16 19.08 8.09 8.16
C ARG A 16 17.60 8.31 8.34
N LEU A 17 16.95 8.93 7.35
CA LEU A 17 15.53 9.26 7.35
C LEU A 17 14.86 8.66 6.11
N ASN A 18 13.80 7.88 6.33
CA ASN A 18 13.09 7.18 5.26
C ASN A 18 11.68 7.76 5.06
N PHE A 19 11.51 8.54 4.01
CA PHE A 19 10.22 9.08 3.55
C PHE A 19 9.64 8.31 2.35
N SER A 20 10.30 7.23 1.92
CA SER A 20 9.88 6.39 0.79
C SER A 20 8.82 5.37 1.17
N SER A 21 8.92 4.81 2.37
CA SER A 21 7.98 3.82 2.91
C SER A 21 6.69 4.49 3.37
N ASN A 22 5.52 3.96 2.94
CA ASN A 22 4.21 4.44 3.39
C ASN A 22 3.80 3.79 4.72
N VAL A 23 4.72 3.74 5.67
CA VAL A 23 4.52 3.12 6.98
C VAL A 23 4.89 4.14 8.05
N TYR A 24 4.18 4.15 9.16
CA TYR A 24 4.56 4.93 10.33
C TYR A 24 5.79 4.29 11.00
N LEU A 25 6.95 4.90 10.83
CA LEU A 25 8.24 4.30 11.24
C LEU A 25 8.50 4.34 12.76
N HIS A 26 7.75 5.16 13.50
CA HIS A 26 7.90 5.34 14.95
C HIS A 26 6.96 4.44 15.78
N ALA A 27 6.41 3.39 15.17
CA ALA A 27 5.59 2.42 15.88
C ALA A 27 6.40 1.67 16.96
N ASP A 28 5.84 1.56 18.15
CA ASP A 28 6.47 0.78 19.21
C ASP A 28 6.20 -0.72 19.02
N HIS A 29 7.23 -1.44 18.66
CA HIS A 29 7.18 -2.90 18.50
C HIS A 29 7.85 -3.67 19.65
N THR A 30 8.14 -3.03 20.80
CA THR A 30 8.87 -3.66 21.91
C THR A 30 8.17 -4.93 22.39
N ALA A 31 6.87 -4.87 22.67
CA ALA A 31 6.09 -6.02 23.13
C ALA A 31 6.00 -7.13 22.04
N LEU A 32 5.78 -6.76 20.78
CA LEU A 32 5.76 -7.71 19.66
C LEU A 32 7.11 -8.40 19.49
N LYS A 33 8.20 -7.65 19.54
CA LYS A 33 9.57 -8.21 19.43
C LYS A 33 9.86 -9.20 20.55
N ALA A 34 9.49 -8.88 21.78
CA ALA A 34 9.63 -9.79 22.93
C ALA A 34 8.79 -11.06 22.73
N TYR A 35 7.54 -10.90 22.29
CA TYR A 35 6.64 -12.03 22.01
C TYR A 35 7.19 -12.99 20.93
N ILE A 36 7.73 -12.44 19.84
CA ILE A 36 8.34 -13.22 18.76
C ILE A 36 9.64 -13.89 19.21
N ALA A 37 10.49 -13.18 19.97
CA ALA A 37 11.73 -13.73 20.51
C ALA A 37 11.48 -14.95 21.39
N ASP A 38 10.45 -14.92 22.26
CA ASP A 38 10.04 -16.04 23.12
C ASP A 38 9.53 -17.27 22.30
N ARG A 39 9.16 -17.04 21.04
CA ARG A 39 8.61 -18.09 20.15
C ARG A 39 9.50 -18.40 18.96
N ILE A 40 10.75 -17.97 18.99
CA ILE A 40 11.67 -18.13 17.86
C ILE A 40 11.87 -19.61 17.49
N ASP A 41 11.79 -20.52 18.44
CA ASP A 41 11.94 -21.98 18.21
C ASP A 41 10.83 -22.56 17.32
N LEU A 42 9.71 -21.86 17.11
CA LEU A 42 8.67 -22.25 16.16
C LEU A 42 9.15 -22.30 14.71
N ILE A 43 10.30 -21.71 14.38
CA ILE A 43 10.93 -21.84 13.06
C ILE A 43 11.27 -23.29 12.71
N ALA A 44 11.38 -24.19 13.67
CA ALA A 44 11.67 -25.59 13.48
C ALA A 44 10.43 -26.42 13.06
N HIS A 45 9.24 -25.81 13.06
CA HIS A 45 7.97 -26.51 12.81
C HIS A 45 7.25 -25.95 11.57
N TYR A 46 6.57 -26.84 10.82
CA TYR A 46 5.67 -26.39 9.77
C TYR A 46 4.46 -25.65 10.37
N PRO A 47 4.07 -24.51 9.77
CA PRO A 47 2.81 -23.87 10.14
C PRO A 47 1.60 -24.65 9.62
N GLU A 48 0.40 -24.23 9.98
CA GLU A 48 -0.81 -24.67 9.30
C GLU A 48 -0.67 -24.45 7.77
N PRO A 49 -1.07 -25.43 6.93
CA PRO A 49 -1.03 -25.24 5.48
C PRO A 49 -1.78 -23.99 5.00
N TYR A 50 -2.88 -23.68 5.66
CA TYR A 50 -3.67 -22.47 5.49
C TYR A 50 -3.96 -21.89 6.89
N PRO A 51 -3.76 -20.61 7.14
CA PRO A 51 -3.80 -20.00 8.50
C PRO A 51 -5.23 -19.83 9.04
N ARG A 52 -5.99 -20.93 9.14
CA ARG A 52 -7.42 -20.96 9.51
C ARG A 52 -7.69 -20.40 10.91
N GLN A 53 -6.79 -20.64 11.85
CA GLN A 53 -6.94 -20.10 13.21
C GLN A 53 -6.82 -18.57 13.20
N LEU A 54 -5.89 -18.01 12.43
CA LEU A 54 -5.73 -16.56 12.30
C LEU A 54 -6.92 -15.94 11.54
N GLU A 55 -7.42 -16.61 10.49
CA GLU A 55 -8.61 -16.19 9.74
C GLU A 55 -9.85 -16.15 10.64
N ALA A 56 -10.05 -17.18 11.47
CA ALA A 56 -11.15 -17.20 12.44
C ALA A 56 -11.04 -16.05 13.47
N LEU A 57 -9.83 -15.75 13.94
CA LEU A 57 -9.60 -14.65 14.87
C LEU A 57 -9.88 -13.29 14.21
N ILE A 58 -9.44 -13.08 12.96
CA ILE A 58 -9.75 -11.87 12.18
C ILE A 58 -11.26 -11.73 12.03
N ALA A 59 -11.94 -12.79 11.61
CA ALA A 59 -13.40 -12.80 11.41
C ALA A 59 -14.14 -12.48 12.71
N GLN A 60 -13.71 -13.04 13.83
CA GLN A 60 -14.27 -12.75 15.15
C GLN A 60 -14.12 -11.26 15.51
N LYS A 61 -12.93 -10.68 15.29
CA LYS A 61 -12.67 -9.25 15.57
C LYS A 61 -13.48 -8.32 14.69
N LEU A 62 -13.74 -8.72 13.45
CA LEU A 62 -14.51 -7.94 12.48
C LEU A 62 -16.02 -8.22 12.54
N GLY A 63 -16.46 -9.22 13.29
CA GLY A 63 -17.88 -9.61 13.38
C GLY A 63 -18.45 -10.16 12.07
N ILE A 64 -17.66 -10.96 11.32
CA ILE A 64 -18.00 -11.50 10.00
C ILE A 64 -17.82 -13.02 9.94
N ASP A 65 -18.28 -13.65 8.85
CA ASP A 65 -18.10 -15.09 8.63
C ASP A 65 -16.60 -15.42 8.36
N PRO A 66 -15.97 -16.36 9.09
CA PRO A 66 -14.60 -16.78 8.84
C PRO A 66 -14.37 -17.40 7.45
N GLU A 67 -15.40 -17.99 6.82
CA GLU A 67 -15.30 -18.48 5.46
C GLU A 67 -15.14 -17.36 4.41
N GLY A 68 -15.45 -16.14 4.76
CA GLY A 68 -15.24 -14.94 3.94
C GLY A 68 -13.90 -14.25 4.20
N VAL A 69 -12.96 -14.86 4.92
CA VAL A 69 -11.62 -14.32 5.20
C VAL A 69 -10.55 -15.25 4.65
N MET A 70 -9.49 -14.69 4.06
CA MET A 70 -8.31 -15.43 3.63
C MET A 70 -7.04 -14.65 3.95
N VAL A 71 -6.20 -15.17 4.81
CA VAL A 71 -4.89 -14.59 5.14
C VAL A 71 -3.87 -14.91 4.03
N THR A 72 -3.03 -13.94 3.71
CA THR A 72 -2.03 -14.02 2.65
C THR A 72 -0.66 -13.49 3.10
N ASN A 73 0.39 -13.87 2.40
CA ASN A 73 1.76 -13.37 2.61
C ASN A 73 1.88 -11.90 2.11
N GLY A 74 1.18 -11.01 2.82
CA GLY A 74 0.97 -9.62 2.44
C GLY A 74 -0.07 -9.46 1.32
N THR A 75 -0.52 -8.22 1.10
CA THR A 75 -1.48 -7.90 0.01
C THR A 75 -0.89 -8.13 -1.38
N THR A 76 0.43 -8.06 -1.55
CA THR A 76 1.08 -8.41 -2.82
C THR A 76 0.73 -9.85 -3.23
N ALA A 77 0.87 -10.82 -2.33
CA ALA A 77 0.48 -12.22 -2.63
C ALA A 77 -1.02 -12.34 -2.96
N ALA A 78 -1.88 -11.58 -2.28
CA ALA A 78 -3.31 -11.53 -2.60
C ALA A 78 -3.56 -11.02 -4.03
N VAL A 79 -2.88 -9.95 -4.45
CA VAL A 79 -2.98 -9.39 -5.81
C VAL A 79 -2.62 -10.44 -6.87
N TYR A 80 -1.49 -11.13 -6.71
CA TYR A 80 -1.06 -12.18 -7.64
C TYR A 80 -2.01 -13.37 -7.66
N LEU A 81 -2.51 -13.79 -6.50
CA LEU A 81 -3.47 -14.90 -6.39
C LEU A 81 -4.80 -14.56 -7.09
N ILE A 82 -5.31 -13.34 -6.91
CA ILE A 82 -6.52 -12.89 -7.58
C ILE A 82 -6.30 -12.80 -9.10
N ALA A 83 -5.19 -12.23 -9.55
CA ALA A 83 -4.85 -12.21 -10.97
C ALA A 83 -4.72 -13.64 -11.56
N GLN A 84 -4.16 -14.59 -10.80
CA GLN A 84 -4.12 -16.01 -11.19
C GLN A 84 -5.51 -16.60 -11.35
N MET A 85 -6.42 -16.35 -10.41
CA MET A 85 -7.80 -16.85 -10.46
C MET A 85 -8.54 -16.34 -11.71
N PHE A 86 -8.29 -15.10 -12.09
CA PHE A 86 -8.88 -14.46 -13.27
C PHE A 86 -7.96 -14.47 -14.51
N ARG A 87 -7.05 -15.44 -14.60
CA ARG A 87 -6.10 -15.52 -15.73
C ARG A 87 -6.79 -15.43 -17.08
N LYS A 88 -6.16 -14.69 -18.02
CA LYS A 88 -6.65 -14.43 -19.39
C LYS A 88 -7.94 -13.57 -19.47
N CYS A 89 -8.44 -13.05 -18.34
CA CYS A 89 -9.54 -12.09 -18.37
C CYS A 89 -9.06 -10.69 -18.80
N ALA A 90 -10.00 -9.79 -19.02
CA ALA A 90 -9.67 -8.38 -19.13
C ALA A 90 -9.60 -7.73 -17.76
N SER A 91 -8.65 -6.82 -17.56
CA SER A 91 -8.49 -6.02 -16.36
C SER A 91 -8.48 -4.55 -16.65
N ILE A 92 -9.17 -3.78 -15.83
CA ILE A 92 -9.16 -2.32 -15.84
C ILE A 92 -8.37 -1.84 -14.63
N ILE A 93 -7.36 -1.02 -14.88
CA ILE A 93 -6.47 -0.50 -13.84
C ILE A 93 -6.42 1.03 -13.99
N PRO A 94 -7.20 1.77 -13.17
CA PRO A 94 -7.14 3.23 -13.15
C PRO A 94 -5.73 3.74 -12.83
N GLN A 95 -5.31 4.84 -13.46
CA GLN A 95 -3.96 5.37 -13.33
C GLN A 95 -3.94 6.82 -12.85
N PRO A 96 -2.90 7.26 -12.14
CA PRO A 96 -1.78 6.43 -11.61
C PRO A 96 -2.20 5.61 -10.39
N THR A 97 -1.71 4.37 -10.29
CA THR A 97 -1.95 3.51 -9.12
C THR A 97 -0.81 2.52 -8.91
N ASN A 98 -0.91 1.68 -7.88
CA ASN A 98 0.09 0.68 -7.54
C ASN A 98 0.41 -0.23 -8.74
N THR A 99 1.68 -0.28 -9.11
CA THR A 99 2.19 -1.00 -10.29
C THR A 99 2.04 -2.52 -10.19
N GLU A 100 1.93 -3.07 -8.97
CA GLU A 100 1.76 -4.51 -8.73
C GLU A 100 0.53 -5.11 -9.42
N TYR A 101 -0.56 -4.34 -9.56
CA TYR A 101 -1.75 -4.83 -10.24
C TYR A 101 -1.46 -5.14 -11.71
N ALA A 102 -0.78 -4.22 -12.39
CA ALA A 102 -0.41 -4.42 -13.80
C ALA A 102 0.58 -5.56 -13.98
N ASP A 103 1.56 -5.71 -13.08
CA ASP A 103 2.56 -6.77 -13.16
C ASP A 103 1.93 -8.15 -12.91
N ALA A 104 1.08 -8.29 -11.91
CA ALA A 104 0.32 -9.51 -11.67
C ALA A 104 -0.57 -9.87 -12.87
N CYS A 105 -1.29 -8.89 -13.41
CA CYS A 105 -2.12 -9.08 -14.59
C CYS A 105 -1.31 -9.52 -15.82
N ARG A 106 -0.12 -8.94 -16.08
CA ARG A 106 0.75 -9.34 -17.19
C ARG A 106 1.23 -10.79 -17.05
N ILE A 107 1.67 -11.19 -15.86
CA ILE A 107 2.14 -12.56 -15.58
C ILE A 107 1.03 -13.58 -15.83
N HIS A 108 -0.22 -13.24 -15.49
CA HIS A 108 -1.36 -14.10 -15.68
C HIS A 108 -2.12 -13.86 -17.00
N HIS A 109 -1.48 -13.16 -17.97
CA HIS A 109 -1.97 -12.96 -19.34
C HIS A 109 -3.31 -12.24 -19.43
N HIS A 110 -3.58 -11.25 -18.56
CA HIS A 110 -4.73 -10.40 -18.67
C HIS A 110 -4.60 -9.42 -19.85
N ILE A 111 -5.72 -9.08 -20.47
CA ILE A 111 -5.81 -7.93 -21.37
C ILE A 111 -6.02 -6.70 -20.50
N ILE A 112 -5.00 -5.83 -20.42
CA ILE A 112 -5.02 -4.68 -19.51
C ILE A 112 -5.50 -3.44 -20.26
N SER A 113 -6.48 -2.75 -19.69
CA SER A 113 -6.89 -1.40 -20.07
C SER A 113 -6.52 -0.44 -18.93
N TYR A 114 -5.87 0.66 -19.28
CA TYR A 114 -5.59 1.73 -18.35
C TYR A 114 -6.63 2.84 -18.53
N GLU A 115 -7.25 3.24 -17.43
CA GLU A 115 -8.24 4.32 -17.42
C GLU A 115 -7.75 5.44 -16.51
N ASN A 116 -8.21 6.66 -16.76
CA ASN A 116 -8.01 7.75 -15.83
C ASN A 116 -8.97 7.54 -14.64
N THR A 117 -8.47 7.65 -13.40
CA THR A 117 -9.26 7.45 -12.17
C THR A 117 -10.50 8.35 -12.09
N ASN A 118 -10.56 9.41 -12.88
CA ASN A 118 -11.64 10.40 -12.88
C ASN A 118 -12.71 10.14 -13.97
N GLU A 119 -12.52 9.15 -14.84
CA GLU A 119 -13.40 8.89 -15.99
C GLU A 119 -13.86 7.43 -16.01
N LEU A 120 -14.86 7.10 -15.18
CA LEU A 120 -15.55 5.81 -15.27
C LEU A 120 -16.63 5.89 -16.35
N THR A 121 -16.26 5.58 -17.59
CA THR A 121 -17.19 5.42 -18.71
C THR A 121 -17.73 3.99 -18.82
N GLU A 122 -18.70 3.73 -19.71
CA GLU A 122 -19.34 2.41 -19.90
C GLU A 122 -18.32 1.27 -20.03
N LEU A 123 -18.40 0.32 -19.11
CA LEU A 123 -17.44 -0.74 -18.93
C LEU A 123 -17.77 -1.95 -19.83
N PRO A 124 -16.79 -2.61 -20.50
CA PRO A 124 -17.01 -3.85 -21.25
C PRO A 124 -17.28 -5.05 -20.34
N LYS A 125 -17.90 -6.11 -20.83
CA LYS A 125 -18.38 -7.27 -20.07
C LYS A 125 -17.24 -8.17 -19.55
N ASP A 126 -17.45 -8.80 -18.38
CA ASP A 126 -16.59 -9.84 -17.77
C ASP A 126 -15.14 -9.39 -17.50
N ARG A 127 -14.96 -8.40 -16.60
CA ARG A 127 -13.65 -7.82 -16.28
C ARG A 127 -13.40 -7.73 -14.80
N VAL A 128 -12.12 -7.68 -14.46
CA VAL A 128 -11.63 -7.34 -13.12
C VAL A 128 -11.29 -5.86 -13.07
N TYR A 129 -11.87 -5.15 -12.13
CA TYR A 129 -11.60 -3.74 -11.88
C TYR A 129 -10.76 -3.59 -10.61
N TRP A 130 -9.56 -3.00 -10.74
CA TRP A 130 -8.61 -2.82 -9.64
C TRP A 130 -8.70 -1.40 -9.11
N ILE A 131 -9.05 -1.24 -7.84
CA ILE A 131 -9.18 0.07 -7.18
C ILE A 131 -8.26 0.08 -5.97
N CYS A 132 -7.30 1.00 -5.91
CA CYS A 132 -6.54 1.29 -4.71
C CYS A 132 -7.23 2.41 -3.94
N ASN A 133 -7.70 2.15 -2.73
CA ASN A 133 -8.47 3.14 -1.96
C ASN A 133 -8.24 3.02 -0.45
N PRO A 134 -7.39 3.87 0.15
CA PRO A 134 -6.71 5.05 -0.41
C PRO A 134 -5.69 4.72 -1.51
N ASN A 135 -5.58 5.60 -2.52
CA ASN A 135 -4.74 5.33 -3.69
C ASN A 135 -3.26 5.63 -3.45
N ASN A 136 -2.40 4.72 -3.83
CA ASN A 136 -0.95 4.91 -3.94
C ASN A 136 -0.60 5.10 -5.43
N PRO A 137 0.02 6.23 -5.88
CA PRO A 137 0.80 7.16 -5.05
C PRO A 137 0.08 8.46 -4.63
N SER A 138 -1.14 8.73 -5.08
CA SER A 138 -1.77 10.04 -4.95
C SER A 138 -2.28 10.38 -3.54
N GLY A 139 -2.58 9.38 -2.71
CA GLY A 139 -3.25 9.57 -1.43
C GLY A 139 -4.74 9.93 -1.52
N ASN A 140 -5.31 9.92 -2.72
CA ASN A 140 -6.73 10.19 -2.92
C ASN A 140 -7.60 9.06 -2.36
N VAL A 141 -8.80 9.41 -1.91
CA VAL A 141 -9.81 8.46 -1.44
C VAL A 141 -11.09 8.66 -2.24
N LEU A 142 -11.54 7.60 -2.89
CA LEU A 142 -12.86 7.54 -3.51
C LEU A 142 -13.93 7.38 -2.43
N MET A 143 -15.03 8.08 -2.56
CA MET A 143 -16.15 7.99 -1.63
C MET A 143 -16.69 6.56 -1.58
N LYS A 144 -16.86 6.01 -0.38
CA LYS A 144 -17.46 4.69 -0.15
C LYS A 144 -18.74 4.47 -0.94
N GLY A 145 -19.69 5.44 -0.86
CA GLY A 145 -20.98 5.35 -1.54
C GLY A 145 -20.85 5.26 -3.07
N PHE A 146 -19.80 5.86 -3.66
CA PHE A 146 -19.51 5.73 -5.08
C PHE A 146 -19.07 4.29 -5.44
N ILE A 147 -18.15 3.72 -4.65
CA ILE A 147 -17.67 2.35 -4.89
C ILE A 147 -18.83 1.36 -4.72
N ASP A 148 -19.61 1.46 -3.64
CA ASP A 148 -20.78 0.61 -3.40
C ASP A 148 -21.81 0.70 -4.56
N TYR A 149 -22.09 1.92 -5.04
CA TYR A 149 -22.97 2.15 -6.17
C TYR A 149 -22.49 1.44 -7.44
N VAL A 150 -21.21 1.61 -7.79
CA VAL A 150 -20.64 1.01 -9.01
C VAL A 150 -20.61 -0.52 -8.92
N VAL A 151 -20.22 -1.08 -7.79
CA VAL A 151 -20.18 -2.54 -7.54
C VAL A 151 -21.58 -3.15 -7.72
N ARG A 152 -22.60 -2.57 -7.10
CA ARG A 152 -24.00 -3.09 -7.18
C ARG A 152 -24.61 -2.96 -8.57
N ARG A 153 -24.24 -1.91 -9.31
CA ARG A 153 -24.77 -1.68 -10.67
C ARG A 153 -24.07 -2.50 -11.73
N SER A 154 -22.93 -3.11 -11.39
CA SER A 154 -22.08 -3.83 -12.34
C SER A 154 -21.83 -5.29 -11.91
N PRO A 155 -22.87 -6.13 -11.76
CA PRO A 155 -22.73 -7.49 -11.20
C PRO A 155 -21.91 -8.45 -12.08
N ARG A 156 -21.60 -8.07 -13.34
CA ARG A 156 -20.76 -8.84 -14.26
C ARG A 156 -19.27 -8.53 -14.13
N TYR A 157 -18.91 -7.50 -13.30
CA TYR A 157 -17.53 -7.15 -13.02
C TYR A 157 -17.14 -7.68 -11.67
N THR A 158 -15.90 -8.09 -11.53
CA THR A 158 -15.30 -8.30 -10.23
C THR A 158 -14.51 -7.06 -9.85
N PHE A 159 -14.78 -6.53 -8.69
CA PHE A 159 -14.07 -5.39 -8.13
C PHE A 159 -13.09 -5.87 -7.06
N VAL A 160 -11.83 -5.49 -7.22
CA VAL A 160 -10.78 -5.68 -6.22
C VAL A 160 -10.44 -4.31 -5.66
N VAL A 161 -10.82 -4.08 -4.41
CA VAL A 161 -10.56 -2.81 -3.71
C VAL A 161 -9.44 -3.02 -2.71
N ASP A 162 -8.27 -2.45 -3.00
CA ASP A 162 -7.11 -2.52 -2.13
C ASP A 162 -7.17 -1.40 -1.08
N GLN A 163 -7.51 -1.77 0.15
CA GLN A 163 -7.56 -0.89 1.32
C GLN A 163 -6.30 -0.99 2.18
N SER A 164 -5.15 -1.31 1.59
CA SER A 164 -3.88 -1.43 2.34
C SER A 164 -3.54 -0.21 3.21
N TYR A 165 -4.07 0.96 2.87
CA TYR A 165 -3.84 2.20 3.61
C TYR A 165 -5.04 2.66 4.44
N GLU A 166 -5.97 1.76 4.77
CA GLU A 166 -7.16 2.06 5.56
C GLU A 166 -6.85 2.70 6.93
N ALA A 167 -5.75 2.31 7.57
CA ALA A 167 -5.31 2.87 8.85
C ALA A 167 -4.75 4.31 8.76
N TYR A 168 -4.57 4.86 7.57
CA TYR A 168 -3.93 6.15 7.33
C TYR A 168 -4.89 7.22 6.80
N THR A 169 -6.20 7.02 6.91
CA THR A 169 -7.21 7.98 6.50
C THR A 169 -8.35 8.04 7.51
N GLN A 170 -9.02 9.18 7.57
CA GLN A 170 -10.27 9.36 8.32
C GLN A 170 -11.49 9.31 7.41
N GLU A 171 -11.30 9.13 6.11
CA GLU A 171 -12.41 9.00 5.17
C GLU A 171 -13.11 7.65 5.36
N GLU A 172 -14.41 7.61 5.11
CA GLU A 172 -15.19 6.38 5.21
C GLU A 172 -14.84 5.41 4.08
N LEU A 173 -14.50 4.17 4.44
CA LEU A 173 -14.14 3.10 3.52
C LEU A 173 -15.15 1.95 3.57
N LEU A 174 -15.05 1.02 2.61
CA LEU A 174 -15.82 -0.22 2.65
C LEU A 174 -15.50 -1.01 3.92
N VAL A 175 -16.52 -1.59 4.53
CA VAL A 175 -16.34 -2.48 5.68
C VAL A 175 -16.36 -3.96 5.25
N PRO A 176 -15.68 -4.86 5.99
CA PRO A 176 -15.56 -6.27 5.60
C PRO A 176 -16.89 -6.99 5.39
N SER A 177 -17.93 -6.63 6.14
CA SER A 177 -19.28 -7.21 5.97
C SER A 177 -19.91 -6.86 4.61
N GLU A 178 -19.59 -5.71 4.03
CA GLU A 178 -20.06 -5.33 2.69
C GLU A 178 -19.37 -6.19 1.62
N ALA A 179 -18.08 -6.49 1.80
CA ALA A 179 -17.36 -7.41 0.92
C ALA A 179 -17.95 -8.82 0.94
N GLN A 180 -18.35 -9.32 2.10
CA GLN A 180 -18.99 -10.65 2.21
C GLN A 180 -20.42 -10.69 1.63
N ALA A 181 -21.13 -9.56 1.65
CA ALA A 181 -22.47 -9.48 1.12
C ALA A 181 -22.54 -9.42 -0.42
N LEU A 182 -21.45 -9.05 -1.08
CA LEU A 182 -21.41 -8.83 -2.53
C LEU A 182 -20.52 -9.87 -3.23
N PRO A 183 -21.08 -10.74 -4.09
CA PRO A 183 -20.32 -11.84 -4.70
C PRO A 183 -19.23 -11.38 -5.68
N ASN A 184 -19.29 -10.14 -6.11
CA ASN A 184 -18.39 -9.52 -7.08
C ASN A 184 -17.41 -8.50 -6.45
N LEU A 185 -17.27 -8.49 -5.11
CA LEU A 185 -16.38 -7.57 -4.39
C LEU A 185 -15.35 -8.36 -3.57
N LEU A 186 -14.07 -8.02 -3.76
CA LEU A 186 -12.97 -8.44 -2.91
C LEU A 186 -12.31 -7.19 -2.32
N VAL A 187 -12.07 -7.20 -1.01
CA VAL A 187 -11.34 -6.11 -0.34
C VAL A 187 -10.04 -6.66 0.25
N LEU A 188 -8.94 -5.97 -0.02
CA LEU A 188 -7.61 -6.33 0.48
C LEU A 188 -7.26 -5.46 1.69
N HIS A 189 -6.72 -6.08 2.73
CA HIS A 189 -6.34 -5.45 3.99
C HIS A 189 -4.88 -5.75 4.32
N SER A 190 -4.11 -4.73 4.71
CA SER A 190 -2.68 -4.88 4.97
C SER A 190 -2.33 -4.72 6.44
N MET A 191 -2.15 -5.82 7.16
CA MET A 191 -1.60 -5.78 8.52
C MET A 191 -0.18 -5.19 8.53
N SER A 192 0.59 -5.38 7.45
CA SER A 192 1.92 -4.76 7.30
C SER A 192 1.89 -3.24 7.37
N LYS A 193 0.81 -2.61 6.92
CA LYS A 193 0.62 -1.16 6.98
C LYS A 193 -0.05 -0.73 8.30
N THR A 194 -1.14 -1.38 8.67
CA THR A 194 -1.91 -1.07 9.88
C THR A 194 -1.05 -1.14 11.15
N TYR A 195 -0.16 -2.12 11.22
CA TYR A 195 0.70 -2.36 12.40
C TYR A 195 2.17 -2.00 12.16
N ALA A 196 2.51 -1.37 11.05
CA ALA A 196 3.88 -0.98 10.68
C ALA A 196 4.90 -2.14 10.75
N ILE A 197 4.51 -3.31 10.24
CA ILE A 197 5.32 -4.54 10.24
C ILE A 197 5.62 -5.05 8.81
N PRO A 198 6.16 -4.22 7.91
CA PRO A 198 6.31 -4.59 6.51
C PRO A 198 7.22 -5.80 6.29
N GLY A 199 8.16 -6.07 7.19
CA GLY A 199 9.06 -7.22 7.12
C GLY A 199 8.40 -8.57 7.41
N LEU A 200 7.26 -8.60 8.13
CA LEU A 200 6.55 -9.84 8.46
C LEU A 200 5.65 -10.35 7.33
N ARG A 201 5.34 -9.52 6.34
CA ARG A 201 4.55 -9.90 5.15
C ARG A 201 3.20 -10.50 5.51
N LEU A 202 2.30 -9.73 6.10
CA LEU A 202 0.98 -10.18 6.52
C LEU A 202 -0.13 -9.27 5.99
N GLY A 203 -1.15 -9.89 5.41
CA GLY A 203 -2.37 -9.25 4.93
C GLY A 203 -3.49 -10.26 4.80
N TYR A 204 -4.69 -9.80 4.47
CA TYR A 204 -5.82 -10.68 4.24
C TYR A 204 -6.81 -10.10 3.22
N ILE A 205 -7.64 -10.98 2.69
CA ILE A 205 -8.75 -10.69 1.78
C ILE A 205 -10.06 -10.88 2.55
N THR A 206 -11.00 -9.98 2.37
CA THR A 206 -12.40 -10.21 2.74
C THR A 206 -13.26 -10.22 1.46
N ALA A 207 -14.09 -11.23 1.31
CA ALA A 207 -14.98 -11.40 0.17
C ALA A 207 -16.13 -12.35 0.52
N HIS A 208 -17.04 -12.55 -0.42
CA HIS A 208 -18.08 -13.57 -0.29
C HIS A 208 -17.45 -14.95 -0.08
N PRO A 209 -17.99 -15.83 0.83
CA PRO A 209 -17.42 -17.15 1.13
C PRO A 209 -17.14 -18.00 -0.10
N ASN A 210 -18.02 -18.02 -1.09
CA ASN A 210 -17.81 -18.77 -2.34
C ASN A 210 -16.57 -18.25 -3.12
N THR A 211 -16.32 -16.94 -3.11
CA THR A 211 -15.14 -16.33 -3.76
C THR A 211 -13.87 -16.72 -3.03
N ILE A 212 -13.88 -16.69 -1.69
CA ILE A 212 -12.77 -17.15 -0.88
C ILE A 212 -12.47 -18.65 -1.11
N GLN A 213 -13.50 -19.47 -1.21
CA GLN A 213 -13.33 -20.90 -1.52
C GLN A 213 -12.64 -21.12 -2.88
N LEU A 214 -13.02 -20.36 -3.90
CA LEU A 214 -12.35 -20.41 -5.21
C LEU A 214 -10.89 -19.97 -5.13
N LEU A 215 -10.58 -18.89 -4.41
CA LEU A 215 -9.20 -18.43 -4.19
C LEU A 215 -8.36 -19.51 -3.48
N ARG A 216 -8.92 -20.20 -2.49
CA ARG A 216 -8.21 -21.28 -1.78
C ARG A 216 -7.76 -22.41 -2.70
N THR A 217 -8.53 -22.72 -3.76
CA THR A 217 -8.13 -23.76 -4.74
C THR A 217 -6.87 -23.41 -5.54
N GLN A 218 -6.52 -22.14 -5.58
CA GLN A 218 -5.36 -21.62 -6.29
C GLN A 218 -4.19 -21.25 -5.36
N ALA A 219 -4.42 -21.28 -4.05
CA ALA A 219 -3.45 -20.83 -3.08
C ALA A 219 -2.34 -21.85 -2.86
N CYS A 220 -1.11 -21.36 -2.71
CA CYS A 220 0.01 -22.17 -2.30
C CYS A 220 -0.10 -22.47 -0.79
N PRO A 221 -0.12 -23.75 -0.36
CA PRO A 221 -0.07 -24.06 1.06
C PRO A 221 1.26 -23.62 1.68
N TRP A 222 1.26 -23.37 2.99
CA TRP A 222 2.42 -22.91 3.76
C TRP A 222 3.03 -21.58 3.29
N SER A 223 2.27 -20.73 2.60
CA SER A 223 2.75 -19.44 2.08
C SER A 223 2.94 -18.39 3.17
N VAL A 224 2.31 -18.53 4.33
CA VAL A 224 2.44 -17.65 5.49
C VAL A 224 3.29 -18.33 6.56
N THR A 225 4.34 -17.64 7.03
CA THR A 225 5.26 -18.23 8.01
C THR A 225 4.64 -18.33 9.40
N MET A 226 5.13 -19.25 10.24
CA MET A 226 4.68 -19.42 11.62
C MET A 226 4.84 -18.10 12.40
N LEU A 227 5.97 -17.42 12.28
CA LEU A 227 6.23 -16.18 12.99
C LEU A 227 5.29 -15.03 12.55
N ALA A 228 4.91 -15.00 11.26
CA ALA A 228 3.93 -14.03 10.77
C ALA A 228 2.54 -14.32 11.34
N MET A 229 2.12 -15.59 11.44
CA MET A 229 0.84 -15.96 12.06
C MET A 229 0.80 -15.64 13.54
N GLU A 230 1.88 -15.93 14.29
CA GLU A 230 2.00 -15.58 15.70
C GLU A 230 1.97 -14.07 15.93
N ALA A 231 2.70 -13.31 15.09
CA ALA A 231 2.65 -11.86 15.12
C ALA A 231 1.23 -11.33 14.87
N GLY A 232 0.55 -11.88 13.86
CA GLY A 232 -0.83 -11.52 13.53
C GLY A 232 -1.78 -11.78 14.70
N ARG A 233 -1.67 -12.95 15.34
CA ARG A 233 -2.45 -13.28 16.54
C ARG A 233 -2.20 -12.29 17.68
N PHE A 234 -0.92 -12.06 18.02
CA PHE A 234 -0.55 -11.11 19.08
C PHE A 234 -1.13 -9.72 18.82
N LEU A 235 -0.99 -9.21 17.60
CA LEU A 235 -1.47 -7.88 17.23
C LEU A 235 -2.98 -7.74 17.30
N LEU A 236 -3.73 -8.78 16.93
CA LEU A 236 -5.19 -8.79 17.02
C LEU A 236 -5.70 -8.91 18.46
N GLU A 237 -4.99 -9.65 19.33
CA GLU A 237 -5.40 -9.88 20.71
C GLU A 237 -5.00 -8.73 21.64
N GLN A 238 -3.77 -8.22 21.50
CA GLN A 238 -3.14 -7.31 22.46
C GLN A 238 -2.49 -6.08 21.79
N GLY A 239 -2.41 -6.05 20.46
CA GLY A 239 -1.71 -5.00 19.74
C GLY A 239 -2.43 -3.66 19.82
N GLN A 240 -1.63 -2.60 19.92
CA GLN A 240 -2.11 -1.24 19.72
C GLN A 240 -1.95 -0.85 18.24
N PRO A 241 -2.77 0.06 17.72
CA PRO A 241 -2.54 0.64 16.40
C PRO A 241 -1.12 1.20 16.30
N ALA A 242 -0.48 1.05 15.14
CA ALA A 242 0.86 1.59 14.90
C ALA A 242 0.90 3.11 15.07
N ILE A 243 -0.22 3.77 14.77
CA ILE A 243 -0.40 5.22 14.88
C ILE A 243 -1.20 5.52 16.15
N PRO A 244 -0.56 6.11 17.17
CA PRO A 244 -1.23 6.38 18.46
C PRO A 244 -2.37 7.41 18.33
N ASP A 245 -2.18 8.43 17.48
CA ASP A 245 -3.15 9.49 17.20
C ASP A 245 -3.15 9.81 15.70
N LEU A 246 -4.09 9.23 14.97
CA LEU A 246 -4.24 9.43 13.54
C LEU A 246 -4.55 10.90 13.20
N THR A 247 -5.36 11.58 14.02
CA THR A 247 -5.73 12.97 13.78
C THR A 247 -4.52 13.90 13.86
N ALA A 248 -3.70 13.74 14.89
CA ALA A 248 -2.45 14.49 15.04
C ALA A 248 -1.47 14.16 13.89
N TYR A 249 -1.37 12.90 13.51
CA TYR A 249 -0.48 12.48 12.42
C TYR A 249 -0.90 13.05 11.06
N LEU A 250 -2.19 13.03 10.72
CA LEU A 250 -2.69 13.63 9.48
C LEU A 250 -2.56 15.16 9.48
N LYS A 251 -2.69 15.81 10.64
CA LYS A 251 -2.41 17.25 10.78
C LYS A 251 -0.94 17.56 10.51
N GLU A 252 -0.03 16.71 10.94
CA GLU A 252 1.39 16.84 10.65
C GLU A 252 1.69 16.58 9.15
N ALA A 253 1.01 15.63 8.52
CA ALA A 253 1.11 15.42 7.08
C ALA A 253 0.65 16.66 6.29
N GLU A 254 -0.42 17.33 6.73
CA GLU A 254 -0.88 18.57 6.12
C GLU A 254 0.10 19.73 6.35
N ARG A 255 0.76 19.81 7.52
CA ARG A 255 1.83 20.78 7.78
C ARG A 255 3.02 20.57 6.83
N LEU A 256 3.46 19.31 6.65
CA LEU A 256 4.50 18.96 5.70
C LEU A 256 4.10 19.38 4.28
N ARG A 257 2.89 19.03 3.85
CA ARG A 257 2.34 19.41 2.53
C ARG A 257 2.38 20.93 2.31
N THR A 258 1.92 21.68 3.29
CA THR A 258 1.90 23.14 3.26
C THR A 258 3.31 23.73 3.13
N ASN A 259 4.30 23.15 3.81
CA ASN A 259 5.67 23.64 3.76
C ASN A 259 6.36 23.30 2.43
N LEU A 260 6.13 22.09 1.89
CA LEU A 260 6.63 21.71 0.57
C LEU A 260 6.06 22.60 -0.55
N ARG A 261 4.78 22.99 -0.47
CA ARG A 261 4.14 23.89 -1.45
C ARG A 261 4.74 25.30 -1.51
N LYS A 262 5.47 25.72 -0.47
CA LYS A 262 6.16 27.02 -0.45
C LYS A 262 7.49 27.00 -1.22
N ILE A 263 7.99 25.83 -1.63
CA ILE A 263 9.24 25.70 -2.37
C ILE A 263 8.94 25.95 -3.85
N ALA A 264 9.64 26.90 -4.45
CA ALA A 264 9.50 27.19 -5.88
C ALA A 264 9.88 25.98 -6.74
N GLY A 265 9.14 25.75 -7.82
CA GLY A 265 9.38 24.62 -8.74
C GLY A 265 8.89 23.26 -8.22
N ILE A 266 8.10 23.24 -7.13
CA ILE A 266 7.48 22.02 -6.61
C ILE A 266 5.96 22.16 -6.56
N ARG A 267 5.28 21.27 -7.23
CA ARG A 267 3.83 21.09 -7.12
C ARG A 267 3.54 19.94 -6.18
N VAL A 268 2.70 20.16 -5.17
CA VAL A 268 2.27 19.15 -4.21
C VAL A 268 0.78 18.92 -4.34
N PHE A 269 0.38 17.67 -4.56
CA PHE A 269 -1.00 17.30 -4.77
C PHE A 269 -1.77 17.15 -3.45
N GLU A 270 -3.10 17.21 -3.54
CA GLU A 270 -3.98 16.94 -2.41
C GLU A 270 -3.87 15.45 -2.00
N THR A 271 -4.03 15.20 -0.71
CA THR A 271 -4.02 13.85 -0.15
C THR A 271 -5.01 13.73 1.00
N LYS A 272 -5.47 12.52 1.25
CA LYS A 272 -6.31 12.15 2.40
C LYS A 272 -5.59 11.14 3.32
N THR A 273 -4.27 11.01 3.13
CA THR A 273 -3.42 10.05 3.84
C THR A 273 -2.17 10.72 4.42
N ASN A 274 -1.31 9.92 5.01
CA ASN A 274 0.00 10.33 5.53
C ASN A 274 1.08 10.54 4.45
N PHE A 275 0.79 10.26 3.19
CA PHE A 275 1.74 10.45 2.08
C PHE A 275 1.15 11.34 0.99
N MET A 276 2.00 11.98 0.23
CA MET A 276 1.61 12.91 -0.83
C MET A 276 2.47 12.76 -2.07
N LEU A 277 1.82 12.89 -3.22
CA LEU A 277 2.48 12.95 -4.52
C LEU A 277 2.96 14.38 -4.77
N CYS A 278 4.17 14.50 -5.30
CA CYS A 278 4.80 15.76 -5.65
C CYS A 278 5.35 15.70 -7.08
N GLU A 279 5.49 16.84 -7.71
CA GLU A 279 6.05 17.00 -9.05
C GLU A 279 7.09 18.13 -9.07
N LEU A 280 8.24 17.87 -9.71
CA LEU A 280 9.30 18.85 -9.95
C LEU A 280 9.11 19.51 -11.32
N GLU A 281 9.31 20.83 -11.43
CA GLU A 281 9.21 21.53 -12.72
C GLU A 281 10.46 21.35 -13.60
N HIS A 282 11.65 21.28 -13.01
CA HIS A 282 12.91 21.42 -13.74
C HIS A 282 13.94 20.30 -13.52
N ALA A 283 13.61 19.29 -12.71
CA ALA A 283 14.51 18.19 -12.39
C ALA A 283 13.77 16.86 -12.38
N THR A 284 14.48 15.74 -12.45
CA THR A 284 13.88 14.42 -12.29
C THR A 284 13.81 14.02 -10.82
N ALA A 285 12.82 13.21 -10.47
CA ALA A 285 12.70 12.63 -9.13
C ALA A 285 13.92 11.78 -8.77
N LYS A 286 14.55 11.15 -9.76
CA LYS A 286 15.80 10.41 -9.59
C LYS A 286 16.92 11.32 -9.10
N CYS A 287 17.15 12.48 -9.77
CA CYS A 287 18.19 13.44 -9.35
C CYS A 287 17.94 13.96 -7.93
N LEU A 288 16.69 14.32 -7.61
CA LEU A 288 16.34 14.73 -6.25
C LEU A 288 16.63 13.62 -5.24
N LYS A 289 16.21 12.39 -5.52
CA LYS A 289 16.43 11.23 -4.64
C LYS A 289 17.91 10.97 -4.38
N GLU A 290 18.74 10.97 -5.44
CA GLU A 290 20.19 10.79 -5.33
C GLU A 290 20.82 11.92 -4.49
N TYR A 291 20.47 13.17 -4.75
CA TYR A 291 20.91 14.31 -3.96
C TYR A 291 20.55 14.17 -2.46
N LEU A 292 19.29 13.84 -2.18
CA LEU A 292 18.81 13.70 -0.81
C LEU A 292 19.52 12.58 -0.04
N VAL A 293 19.79 11.46 -0.71
CA VAL A 293 20.53 10.35 -0.08
C VAL A 293 21.97 10.74 0.16
N GLU A 294 22.66 11.28 -0.84
CA GLU A 294 24.10 11.55 -0.76
C GLU A 294 24.44 12.71 0.19
N ARG A 295 23.64 13.77 0.20
CA ARG A 295 23.93 14.97 0.99
C ARG A 295 23.27 14.95 2.37
N HIS A 296 22.09 14.35 2.48
CA HIS A 296 21.25 14.45 3.68
C HIS A 296 20.92 13.11 4.33
N GLY A 297 21.21 11.98 3.69
CA GLY A 297 20.81 10.65 4.18
C GLY A 297 19.29 10.50 4.22
N ILE A 298 18.57 11.13 3.29
CA ILE A 298 17.11 11.12 3.22
C ILE A 298 16.65 10.34 1.99
N LEU A 299 15.81 9.33 2.19
CA LEU A 299 15.26 8.53 1.12
C LEU A 299 13.81 8.92 0.83
N ILE A 300 13.52 9.21 -0.46
CA ILE A 300 12.17 9.46 -0.98
C ILE A 300 11.81 8.42 -2.04
N ARG A 301 10.52 8.34 -2.42
CA ARG A 301 10.05 7.46 -3.49
C ARG A 301 10.06 8.17 -4.85
N ASP A 302 10.91 7.76 -5.75
CA ASP A 302 10.83 8.10 -7.18
C ASP A 302 9.62 7.39 -7.81
N CYS A 303 8.68 8.15 -8.37
CA CYS A 303 7.44 7.66 -8.96
C CYS A 303 7.48 7.54 -10.49
N SER A 304 8.65 7.63 -11.11
CA SER A 304 8.81 7.55 -12.58
C SER A 304 8.33 6.23 -13.19
N ASN A 305 8.27 5.16 -12.39
CA ASN A 305 7.80 3.85 -12.83
C ASN A 305 6.27 3.66 -12.71
N PHE A 306 5.54 4.63 -12.18
CA PHE A 306 4.08 4.57 -12.17
C PHE A 306 3.53 4.95 -13.55
N HIS A 307 2.73 4.08 -14.14
CA HIS A 307 2.08 4.37 -15.40
C HIS A 307 1.23 5.65 -15.27
N GLY A 308 1.33 6.53 -16.26
CA GLY A 308 0.63 7.83 -16.23
C GLY A 308 1.36 8.95 -15.49
N LEU A 309 2.54 8.68 -14.91
CA LEU A 309 3.41 9.71 -14.34
C LEU A 309 4.70 9.88 -15.16
N SER A 310 5.27 11.07 -15.13
CA SER A 310 6.56 11.37 -15.75
C SER A 310 7.72 11.16 -14.78
N THR A 311 8.95 11.35 -15.26
CA THR A 311 10.18 11.27 -14.45
C THR A 311 10.31 12.38 -13.39
N HIS A 312 9.39 13.34 -13.38
CA HIS A 312 9.38 14.46 -12.43
C HIS A 312 8.63 14.16 -11.13
N PHE A 313 7.89 13.04 -11.07
CA PHE A 313 7.03 12.75 -9.93
C PHE A 313 7.76 11.96 -8.84
N PHE A 314 7.59 12.41 -7.61
CA PHE A 314 8.06 11.72 -6.42
C PHE A 314 6.97 11.68 -5.34
N ARG A 315 7.11 10.79 -4.37
CA ARG A 315 6.21 10.68 -3.23
C ARG A 315 7.00 10.73 -1.94
N VAL A 316 6.46 11.41 -0.95
CA VAL A 316 6.97 11.45 0.42
C VAL A 316 5.88 11.08 1.41
N THR A 317 6.28 10.49 2.52
CA THR A 317 5.41 10.09 3.63
C THR A 317 5.76 10.92 4.85
N ALA A 318 4.78 11.53 5.51
CA ALA A 318 5.02 12.29 6.73
C ALA A 318 5.63 11.40 7.83
N GLN A 319 6.55 11.97 8.58
CA GLN A 319 7.17 11.40 9.77
C GLN A 319 6.99 12.35 10.96
N HIS A 320 7.89 12.37 11.94
CA HIS A 320 7.87 13.35 13.02
C HIS A 320 8.16 14.77 12.51
N ALA A 321 7.74 15.78 13.26
CA ALA A 321 7.79 17.16 12.82
C ALA A 321 9.22 17.64 12.50
N ASP A 322 10.19 17.28 13.31
CA ASP A 322 11.60 17.59 13.14
C ASP A 322 12.23 16.90 11.93
N GLU A 323 11.81 15.68 11.63
CA GLU A 323 12.23 14.94 10.44
C GLU A 323 11.63 15.56 9.18
N ASN A 324 10.33 15.92 9.23
CA ASN A 324 9.64 16.61 8.15
C ASN A 324 10.29 17.96 7.83
N ASP A 325 10.72 18.71 8.84
CA ASP A 325 11.42 19.98 8.67
C ASP A 325 12.80 19.77 7.99
N GLN A 326 13.54 18.73 8.36
CA GLN A 326 14.79 18.36 7.69
C GLN A 326 14.55 18.03 6.21
N LEU A 327 13.49 17.28 5.88
CA LEU A 327 13.13 16.99 4.48
C LEU A 327 12.83 18.26 3.69
N VAL A 328 12.01 19.18 4.26
CA VAL A 328 11.65 20.44 3.62
C VAL A 328 12.88 21.29 3.35
N ASP A 329 13.79 21.40 4.32
CA ASP A 329 15.02 22.17 4.17
C ASP A 329 15.97 21.58 3.13
N ALA A 330 16.13 20.26 3.10
CA ALA A 330 16.94 19.57 2.11
C ALA A 330 16.39 19.74 0.68
N ILE A 331 15.07 19.63 0.50
CA ILE A 331 14.43 19.84 -0.81
C ILE A 331 14.55 21.30 -1.24
N ARG A 332 14.45 22.25 -0.31
CA ARG A 332 14.65 23.69 -0.61
C ARG A 332 16.07 23.97 -1.11
N GLN A 333 17.11 23.43 -0.44
CA GLN A 333 18.50 23.57 -0.87
C GLN A 333 18.70 23.03 -2.30
N PHE A 334 18.10 21.87 -2.62
CA PHE A 334 18.12 21.33 -3.97
C PHE A 334 17.46 22.27 -4.98
N ALA A 335 16.31 22.85 -4.64
CA ALA A 335 15.56 23.76 -5.51
C ALA A 335 16.32 25.09 -5.73
N ASP A 336 17.03 25.58 -4.71
CA ASP A 336 17.83 26.81 -4.76
C ASP A 336 19.16 26.64 -5.54
N GLY A 337 19.44 25.45 -6.05
CA GLY A 337 20.56 25.20 -6.98
C GLY A 337 21.74 24.41 -6.39
N ASP A 338 21.66 23.94 -5.15
CA ASP A 338 22.65 22.99 -4.59
C ASP A 338 22.41 21.58 -5.17
N ARG A 339 22.91 21.37 -6.40
CA ARG A 339 22.81 20.08 -7.09
C ARG A 339 24.14 19.34 -6.99
N LEU A 340 24.08 18.01 -7.06
CA LEU A 340 25.28 17.23 -7.26
C LEU A 340 25.89 17.61 -8.62
N ASP A 341 27.20 17.83 -8.69
CA ASP A 341 27.94 17.95 -9.95
C ASP A 341 27.91 16.59 -10.66
N THR A 342 26.78 16.24 -11.26
CA THR A 342 26.67 15.08 -12.13
C THR A 342 26.98 15.50 -13.55
N PRO A 343 27.81 14.74 -14.29
CA PRO A 343 27.99 14.98 -15.73
C PRO A 343 26.62 14.94 -16.39
N ALA A 344 26.35 15.95 -17.21
CA ALA A 344 25.09 16.04 -17.96
C ALA A 344 24.80 14.71 -18.67
N ASP A 345 23.60 14.19 -18.49
CA ASP A 345 23.09 13.04 -19.23
C ASP A 345 23.29 13.29 -20.74
N GLN A 346 24.27 12.58 -21.34
CA GLN A 346 24.42 12.44 -22.78
C GLN A 346 23.58 11.28 -23.29
#